data_ee7b85950b39d719e5b39c2ce96240bc
#
_entry.id   ee7b85950b39d719e5b39c2ce96240bc
#
_cell.length_a   1.000
_cell.length_b   1.000
_cell.length_c   1.000
_cell.angle_alpha   90.00
_cell.angle_beta   90.00
_cell.angle_gamma   90.00
#
_symmetry.space_group_name_H-M   'P 1'
#
loop_
_entity.id
_entity.type
_entity.pdbx_description
1 polymer ?
#
loop_
_entity_poly.entity_id
_entity_poly.type
_entity_poly.pdbx_seq_one_letter_code
_entity_poly.pdbx_strand_id
1 'polypeptide(L)'
;MKATLEAINQMQTDGVIGRYAIGGAVGATFYLEPAATLDVDIFVALPTAAGASLLTLAPIYDYLKTRGATVEDEHIVIGGWPVQFLPASDELELEALAEAVPTAVEDVGTWVMTAEHLAAIALRTGRPKDHNRVLQFIEQGAVDRKRLQLIIDRHKLTGKWKQFERRFLEGTHG
;
A
#
# COMPACT_ATOMS: atom_id res chain seq x y z
N MET A 1 -12.48 -10.43 5.49
CA MET A 1 -11.30 -9.59 5.80
C MET A 1 -10.81 -9.76 7.24
N LYS A 2 -11.70 -10.00 8.19
CA LYS A 2 -11.35 -10.15 9.62
C LYS A 2 -10.21 -11.14 9.88
N ALA A 3 -10.38 -12.40 9.48
CA ALA A 3 -9.36 -13.44 9.71
C ALA A 3 -8.01 -13.12 9.06
N THR A 4 -8.02 -12.45 7.92
CA THR A 4 -6.82 -11.98 7.22
C THR A 4 -6.04 -10.99 8.07
N LEU A 5 -6.72 -9.95 8.59
CA LEU A 5 -6.09 -8.91 9.41
C LEU A 5 -5.65 -9.44 10.78
N GLU A 6 -6.42 -10.35 11.39
CA GLU A 6 -6.02 -11.02 12.63
C GLU A 6 -4.72 -11.81 12.43
N ALA A 7 -4.56 -12.53 11.31
CA ALA A 7 -3.33 -13.23 11.00
C ALA A 7 -2.13 -12.29 10.79
N ILE A 8 -2.33 -11.16 10.10
CA ILE A 8 -1.29 -10.15 9.90
C ILE A 8 -0.88 -9.50 11.23
N ASN A 9 -1.84 -9.15 12.07
CA ASN A 9 -1.58 -8.62 13.41
C ASN A 9 -0.81 -9.62 14.28
N GLN A 10 -1.13 -10.89 14.17
CA GLN A 10 -0.41 -11.94 14.90
C GLN A 10 1.04 -12.06 14.42
N MET A 11 1.30 -11.97 13.11
CA MET A 11 2.67 -11.93 12.59
C MET A 11 3.48 -10.76 13.15
N GLN A 12 2.84 -9.59 13.30
CA GLN A 12 3.50 -8.43 13.90
C GLN A 12 3.78 -8.67 15.39
N THR A 13 2.84 -9.21 16.13
CA THR A 13 3.02 -9.57 17.56
C THR A 13 4.13 -10.60 17.74
N ASP A 14 4.21 -11.59 16.87
CA ASP A 14 5.22 -12.65 16.92
C ASP A 14 6.59 -12.21 16.35
N GLY A 15 6.72 -10.96 15.88
CA GLY A 15 7.97 -10.41 15.36
C GLY A 15 8.38 -10.94 13.98
N VAL A 16 7.47 -11.58 13.23
CA VAL A 16 7.72 -12.04 11.85
C VAL A 16 7.81 -10.86 10.90
N ILE A 17 6.97 -9.85 11.14
CA ILE A 17 7.00 -8.56 10.45
C ILE A 17 7.12 -7.41 11.45
N GLY A 18 7.65 -6.29 10.99
CA GLY A 18 7.60 -5.04 11.73
C GLY A 18 6.29 -4.29 11.50
N ARG A 19 6.37 -2.97 11.31
CA ARG A 19 5.22 -2.15 10.95
C ARG A 19 4.67 -2.55 9.59
N TYR A 20 3.35 -2.51 9.45
CA TYR A 20 2.68 -2.76 8.17
C TYR A 20 1.57 -1.74 7.90
N ALA A 21 1.15 -1.61 6.66
CA ALA A 21 -0.02 -0.85 6.27
C ALA A 21 -0.67 -1.44 5.01
N ILE A 22 -2.00 -1.33 4.95
CA ILE A 22 -2.77 -1.61 3.75
C ILE A 22 -2.48 -0.51 2.73
N GLY A 23 -2.06 -0.90 1.54
CA GLY A 23 -1.82 -0.02 0.41
C GLY A 23 -2.66 -0.38 -0.81
N GLY A 24 -2.18 -0.02 -1.99
CA GLY A 24 -2.77 -0.41 -3.27
C GLY A 24 -4.23 -0.02 -3.46
N ALA A 25 -4.97 -0.87 -4.16
CA ALA A 25 -6.37 -0.64 -4.47
C ALA A 25 -7.27 -0.74 -3.23
N VAL A 26 -7.03 -1.71 -2.35
CA VAL A 26 -7.80 -1.84 -1.10
C VAL A 26 -7.55 -0.65 -0.19
N GLY A 27 -6.30 -0.18 -0.05
CA GLY A 27 -6.00 1.02 0.71
C GLY A 27 -6.75 2.25 0.19
N ALA A 28 -6.86 2.38 -1.13
CA ALA A 28 -7.59 3.49 -1.75
C ALA A 28 -9.10 3.47 -1.43
N THR A 29 -9.71 2.31 -1.18
CA THR A 29 -11.15 2.22 -0.84
C THR A 29 -11.51 2.86 0.49
N PHE A 30 -10.54 3.19 1.33
CA PHE A 30 -10.77 3.96 2.56
C PHE A 30 -11.01 5.46 2.31
N TYR A 31 -10.69 5.94 1.11
CA TYR A 31 -10.73 7.35 0.73
C TYR A 31 -11.58 7.63 -0.50
N LEU A 32 -11.71 6.65 -1.38
CA LEU A 32 -12.40 6.73 -2.66
C LEU A 32 -13.66 5.87 -2.65
N GLU A 33 -14.54 6.11 -3.61
CA GLU A 33 -15.63 5.19 -3.88
C GLU A 33 -15.08 3.77 -4.13
N PRO A 34 -15.72 2.73 -3.56
CA PRO A 34 -15.23 1.37 -3.69
C PRO A 34 -15.15 0.93 -5.15
N ALA A 35 -13.99 0.41 -5.54
CA ALA A 35 -13.78 -0.25 -6.83
C ALA A 35 -13.56 -1.75 -6.59
N ALA A 36 -13.91 -2.57 -7.57
CA ALA A 36 -13.61 -3.99 -7.52
C ALA A 36 -12.09 -4.21 -7.47
N THR A 37 -11.65 -4.94 -6.46
CA THR A 37 -10.25 -5.35 -6.30
C THR A 37 -10.20 -6.80 -5.85
N LEU A 38 -9.22 -7.55 -6.35
CA LEU A 38 -9.11 -8.98 -6.12
C LEU A 38 -8.08 -9.34 -5.04
N ASP A 39 -7.16 -8.44 -4.73
CA ASP A 39 -6.00 -8.68 -3.88
C ASP A 39 -5.78 -7.54 -2.87
N VAL A 40 -5.18 -7.89 -1.76
CA VAL A 40 -4.83 -6.97 -0.68
C VAL A 40 -3.33 -6.75 -0.67
N ASP A 41 -2.90 -5.53 -0.97
CA ASP A 41 -1.50 -5.14 -0.90
C ASP A 41 -1.14 -4.73 0.54
N ILE A 42 -0.25 -5.49 1.17
CA ILE A 42 0.27 -5.23 2.51
C ILE A 42 1.74 -4.82 2.41
N PHE A 43 2.00 -3.54 2.62
CA PHE A 43 3.36 -3.04 2.74
C PHE A 43 3.89 -3.34 4.13
N VAL A 44 5.10 -3.88 4.21
CA VAL A 44 5.69 -4.33 5.46
C VAL A 44 7.11 -3.82 5.65
N ALA A 45 7.45 -3.44 6.86
CA ALA A 45 8.84 -3.35 7.30
C ALA A 45 9.30 -4.75 7.72
N LEU A 46 10.33 -5.26 7.05
CA LEU A 46 10.91 -6.54 7.40
C LEU A 46 11.98 -6.35 8.49
N PRO A 47 12.03 -7.22 9.51
CA PRO A 47 13.13 -7.23 10.46
C PRO A 47 14.44 -7.49 9.71
N THR A 48 15.42 -6.61 9.85
CA THR A 48 16.76 -6.84 9.32
C THR A 48 17.50 -7.79 10.23
N ALA A 49 17.72 -9.02 9.80
CA ALA A 49 18.67 -9.88 10.48
C ALA A 49 20.08 -9.28 10.35
N ALA A 50 20.81 -9.22 11.44
CA ALA A 50 22.19 -8.72 11.43
C ALA A 50 23.02 -9.51 10.40
N GLY A 51 23.52 -8.82 9.35
CA GLY A 51 24.33 -9.42 8.28
C GLY A 51 23.57 -9.91 7.05
N ALA A 52 22.23 -9.78 6.97
CA ALA A 52 21.47 -10.10 5.78
C ALA A 52 21.52 -8.93 4.76
N SER A 53 22.04 -9.18 3.57
CA SER A 53 22.09 -8.18 2.49
C SER A 53 20.85 -8.18 1.59
N LEU A 54 19.92 -9.12 1.79
CA LEU A 54 18.70 -9.26 0.99
C LEU A 54 17.47 -9.32 1.88
N LEU A 55 16.48 -8.49 1.56
CA LEU A 55 15.14 -8.57 2.12
C LEU A 55 14.43 -9.79 1.52
N THR A 56 13.98 -10.72 2.35
CA THR A 56 13.27 -11.92 1.92
C THR A 56 11.90 -12.02 2.57
N LEU A 57 10.92 -12.44 1.78
CA LEU A 57 9.56 -12.75 2.26
C LEU A 57 9.42 -14.18 2.80
N ALA A 58 10.46 -15.00 2.71
CA ALA A 58 10.42 -16.41 3.12
C ALA A 58 9.89 -16.61 4.56
N PRO A 59 10.31 -15.82 5.58
CA PRO A 59 9.77 -15.98 6.93
C PRO A 59 8.25 -15.76 7.02
N ILE A 60 7.70 -14.83 6.23
CA ILE A 60 6.26 -14.58 6.16
C ILE A 60 5.54 -15.79 5.58
N TYR A 61 6.00 -16.28 4.43
CA TYR A 61 5.38 -17.44 3.76
C TYR A 61 5.48 -18.70 4.61
N ASP A 62 6.62 -18.97 5.22
CA ASP A 62 6.81 -20.13 6.10
C ASP A 62 5.88 -20.06 7.31
N TYR A 63 5.80 -18.91 7.96
CA TYR A 63 4.88 -18.69 9.08
C TYR A 63 3.41 -18.93 8.71
N LEU A 64 2.98 -18.40 7.58
CA LEU A 64 1.59 -18.50 7.13
C LEU A 64 1.23 -19.91 6.64
N LYS A 65 2.14 -20.60 5.96
CA LYS A 65 1.94 -21.99 5.50
C LYS A 65 1.73 -22.93 6.69
N THR A 66 2.47 -22.77 7.78
CA THR A 66 2.28 -23.58 8.99
C THR A 66 0.91 -23.37 9.65
N ARG A 67 0.19 -22.32 9.26
CA ARG A 67 -1.15 -21.97 9.73
C ARG A 67 -2.25 -22.19 8.69
N GLY A 68 -1.94 -22.96 7.65
CA GLY A 68 -2.91 -23.40 6.65
C GLY A 68 -3.16 -22.40 5.50
N ALA A 69 -2.33 -21.37 5.36
CA ALA A 69 -2.40 -20.50 4.20
C ALA A 69 -1.84 -21.21 2.95
N THR A 70 -2.41 -20.91 1.79
CA THR A 70 -1.98 -21.46 0.50
C THR A 70 -1.34 -20.37 -0.35
N VAL A 71 -0.33 -20.75 -1.13
CA VAL A 71 0.32 -19.83 -2.09
C VAL A 71 -0.31 -20.06 -3.46
N GLU A 72 -0.77 -18.98 -4.07
CA GLU A 72 -1.34 -18.94 -5.41
C GLU A 72 -0.62 -17.85 -6.22
N ASP A 73 0.25 -18.27 -7.14
CA ASP A 73 1.11 -17.38 -7.91
C ASP A 73 1.96 -16.42 -7.02
N GLU A 74 1.72 -15.12 -7.12
CA GLU A 74 2.41 -14.07 -6.34
C GLU A 74 1.70 -13.75 -5.02
N HIS A 75 0.56 -14.40 -4.72
CA HIS A 75 -0.27 -14.14 -3.57
C HIS A 75 -0.24 -15.30 -2.58
N ILE A 76 -0.51 -14.98 -1.32
CA ILE A 76 -0.83 -15.97 -0.31
C ILE A 76 -2.27 -15.77 0.13
N VAL A 77 -3.06 -16.84 0.11
CA VAL A 77 -4.47 -16.76 0.52
C VAL A 77 -4.57 -16.90 2.02
N ILE A 78 -5.09 -15.87 2.67
CA ILE A 78 -5.29 -15.80 4.12
C ILE A 78 -6.76 -15.48 4.39
N GLY A 79 -7.46 -16.38 5.06
CA GLY A 79 -8.88 -16.16 5.39
C GLY A 79 -9.76 -15.92 4.16
N GLY A 80 -9.42 -16.54 3.03
CA GLY A 80 -10.13 -16.42 1.76
C GLY A 80 -9.77 -15.18 0.93
N TRP A 81 -8.80 -14.37 1.35
CA TRP A 81 -8.33 -13.20 0.59
C TRP A 81 -6.94 -13.42 0.03
N PRO A 82 -6.72 -13.19 -1.28
CA PRO A 82 -5.39 -13.10 -1.84
C PRO A 82 -4.66 -11.89 -1.26
N VAL A 83 -3.50 -12.10 -0.68
CA VAL A 83 -2.67 -11.07 -0.07
C VAL A 83 -1.31 -11.06 -0.73
N GLN A 84 -0.86 -9.89 -1.15
CA GLN A 84 0.49 -9.64 -1.62
C GLN A 84 1.26 -8.86 -0.55
N PHE A 85 2.37 -9.42 -0.08
CA PHE A 85 3.28 -8.73 0.82
C PHE A 85 4.34 -7.98 0.00
N LEU A 86 4.48 -6.69 0.28
CA LEU A 86 5.40 -5.78 -0.39
C LEU A 86 6.38 -5.21 0.64
N PRO A 87 7.65 -5.64 0.63
CA PRO A 87 8.65 -5.06 1.51
C PRO A 87 8.84 -3.57 1.17
N ALA A 88 8.71 -2.70 2.17
CA ALA A 88 9.05 -1.30 2.01
C ALA A 88 10.57 -1.18 1.79
N SER A 89 10.97 -0.75 0.62
CA SER A 89 12.37 -0.78 0.16
C SER A 89 12.94 0.59 -0.18
N ASP A 90 12.12 1.61 -0.32
CA ASP A 90 12.54 2.97 -0.62
C ASP A 90 12.01 3.99 0.40
N GLU A 91 12.52 5.21 0.32
CA GLU A 91 12.19 6.29 1.26
C GLU A 91 10.69 6.65 1.23
N LEU A 92 10.03 6.58 0.08
CA LEU A 92 8.60 6.87 -0.04
C LEU A 92 7.75 5.81 0.68
N GLU A 93 8.05 4.54 0.47
CA GLU A 93 7.33 3.43 1.10
C GLU A 93 7.57 3.39 2.61
N LEU A 94 8.80 3.65 3.05
CA LEU A 94 9.14 3.74 4.47
C LEU A 94 8.43 4.92 5.15
N GLU A 95 8.37 6.09 4.50
CA GLU A 95 7.60 7.24 4.99
C GLU A 95 6.10 6.91 5.04
N ALA A 96 5.56 6.27 3.99
CA ALA A 96 4.15 5.86 3.95
C ALA A 96 3.79 4.90 5.09
N LEU A 97 4.68 3.96 5.45
CA LEU A 97 4.51 3.10 6.62
C LEU A 97 4.58 3.88 7.94
N ALA A 98 5.54 4.80 8.06
CA ALA A 98 5.72 5.59 9.27
C ALA A 98 4.51 6.50 9.55
N GLU A 99 3.89 7.04 8.49
CA GLU A 99 2.75 7.95 8.58
C GLU A 99 1.38 7.26 8.37
N ALA A 100 1.35 5.93 8.26
CA ALA A 100 0.11 5.18 8.14
C ALA A 100 -0.82 5.47 9.32
N VAL A 101 -2.12 5.54 9.02
CA VAL A 101 -3.14 5.90 10.01
C VAL A 101 -3.86 4.66 10.54
N PRO A 102 -4.17 4.63 11.85
CA PRO A 102 -4.92 3.53 12.43
C PRO A 102 -6.37 3.56 11.91
N THR A 103 -6.89 2.39 11.62
CA THR A 103 -8.28 2.18 11.24
C THR A 103 -8.77 0.83 11.74
N ALA A 104 -10.02 0.50 11.51
CA ALA A 104 -10.59 -0.80 11.84
C ALA A 104 -11.43 -1.33 10.67
N VAL A 105 -11.32 -2.62 10.43
CA VAL A 105 -12.14 -3.36 9.47
C VAL A 105 -12.75 -4.55 10.18
N GLU A 106 -14.08 -4.67 10.17
CA GLU A 106 -14.80 -5.74 10.88
C GLU A 106 -14.34 -5.88 12.35
N ASP A 107 -14.18 -4.74 13.03
CA ASP A 107 -13.73 -4.62 14.44
C ASP A 107 -12.27 -5.03 14.70
N VAL A 108 -11.49 -5.32 13.66
CA VAL A 108 -10.06 -5.59 13.77
C VAL A 108 -9.26 -4.33 13.47
N GLY A 109 -8.44 -3.89 14.43
CA GLY A 109 -7.52 -2.77 14.25
C GLY A 109 -6.48 -3.08 13.17
N THR A 110 -6.21 -2.11 12.32
CA THR A 110 -5.21 -2.19 11.24
C THR A 110 -4.66 -0.80 10.93
N TRP A 111 -3.79 -0.73 9.94
CA TRP A 111 -3.17 0.50 9.47
C TRP A 111 -3.41 0.65 7.97
N VAL A 112 -3.72 1.85 7.52
CA VAL A 112 -3.84 2.18 6.10
C VAL A 112 -2.92 3.34 5.77
N MET A 113 -2.29 3.31 4.59
CA MET A 113 -1.51 4.45 4.10
C MET A 113 -2.40 5.67 3.91
N THR A 114 -1.85 6.87 4.11
CA THR A 114 -2.60 8.10 3.83
C THR A 114 -2.93 8.22 2.35
N ALA A 115 -3.99 8.96 2.03
CA ALA A 115 -4.41 9.18 0.64
C ALA A 115 -3.28 9.78 -0.21
N GLU A 116 -2.49 10.71 0.36
CA GLU A 116 -1.38 11.35 -0.32
C GLU A 116 -0.24 10.36 -0.64
N HIS A 117 0.10 9.47 0.28
CA HIS A 117 1.11 8.43 0.03
C HIS A 117 0.62 7.41 -0.99
N LEU A 118 -0.66 6.99 -0.93
CA LEU A 118 -1.26 6.12 -1.94
C LEU A 118 -1.22 6.76 -3.33
N ALA A 119 -1.55 8.05 -3.43
CA ALA A 119 -1.47 8.80 -4.68
C ALA A 119 -0.03 8.93 -5.20
N ALA A 120 0.93 9.24 -4.32
CA ALA A 120 2.34 9.36 -4.68
C ALA A 120 2.95 8.01 -5.16
N ILE A 121 2.64 6.91 -4.49
CA ILE A 121 3.08 5.57 -4.89
C ILE A 121 2.45 5.18 -6.23
N ALA A 122 1.16 5.45 -6.44
CA ALA A 122 0.49 5.22 -7.71
C ALA A 122 1.12 6.05 -8.85
N LEU A 123 1.40 7.34 -8.60
CA LEU A 123 2.09 8.21 -9.56
C LEU A 123 3.49 7.67 -9.92
N ARG A 124 4.25 7.21 -8.93
CA ARG A 124 5.57 6.62 -9.14
C ARG A 124 5.49 5.36 -10.01
N THR A 125 4.54 4.48 -9.71
CA THR A 125 4.34 3.22 -10.44
C THR A 125 3.91 3.47 -11.89
N GLY A 126 2.96 4.39 -12.13
CA GLY A 126 2.67 4.98 -13.43
C GLY A 126 1.98 4.06 -14.45
N ARG A 127 1.38 2.94 -14.03
CA ARG A 127 0.53 2.12 -14.92
C ARG A 127 -0.78 2.85 -15.23
N PRO A 128 -1.48 2.53 -16.33
CA PRO A 128 -2.77 3.17 -16.63
C PRO A 128 -3.76 3.16 -15.47
N LYS A 129 -3.91 2.04 -14.77
CA LYS A 129 -4.77 1.92 -13.59
C LYS A 129 -4.33 2.80 -12.42
N ASP A 130 -3.02 3.03 -12.29
CA ASP A 130 -2.46 3.89 -11.23
C ASP A 130 -2.72 5.36 -11.53
N HIS A 131 -2.57 5.79 -12.79
CA HIS A 131 -2.93 7.16 -13.22
C HIS A 131 -4.42 7.43 -12.98
N ASN A 132 -5.30 6.48 -13.32
CA ASN A 132 -6.74 6.63 -13.05
C ASN A 132 -7.00 6.78 -11.53
N ARG A 133 -6.29 6.06 -10.69
CA ARG A 133 -6.41 6.18 -9.24
C ARG A 133 -5.94 7.55 -8.74
N VAL A 134 -4.82 8.06 -9.24
CA VAL A 134 -4.35 9.42 -8.91
C VAL A 134 -5.40 10.45 -9.31
N LEU A 135 -5.99 10.31 -10.50
CA LEU A 135 -7.05 11.20 -10.97
C LEU A 135 -8.27 11.16 -10.05
N GLN A 136 -8.73 9.97 -9.64
CA GLN A 136 -9.83 9.81 -8.69
C GLN A 136 -9.55 10.49 -7.34
N PHE A 137 -8.35 10.35 -6.79
CA PHE A 137 -7.95 11.03 -5.54
C PHE A 137 -8.09 12.56 -5.66
N ILE A 138 -7.76 13.10 -6.82
CA ILE A 138 -7.84 14.54 -7.10
C ILE A 138 -9.28 14.98 -7.31
N GLU A 139 -10.03 14.31 -8.18
CA GLU A 139 -11.41 14.67 -8.56
C GLU A 139 -12.38 14.52 -7.38
N GLN A 140 -12.21 13.50 -6.55
CA GLN A 140 -13.03 13.30 -5.35
C GLN A 140 -12.59 14.14 -4.15
N GLY A 141 -11.51 14.94 -4.30
CA GLY A 141 -11.01 15.78 -3.23
C GLY A 141 -10.50 15.01 -2.00
N ALA A 142 -10.04 13.76 -2.23
CA ALA A 142 -9.63 12.85 -1.17
C ALA A 142 -8.20 13.09 -0.66
N VAL A 143 -7.44 13.96 -1.33
CA VAL A 143 -6.06 14.33 -0.96
C VAL A 143 -5.95 15.80 -0.61
N ASP A 144 -5.13 16.12 0.40
CA ASP A 144 -4.63 17.48 0.59
C ASP A 144 -3.56 17.75 -0.48
N ARG A 145 -3.88 18.66 -1.39
CA ARG A 145 -3.01 19.00 -2.53
C ARG A 145 -1.66 19.56 -2.11
N LYS A 146 -1.61 20.31 -1.01
CA LYS A 146 -0.35 20.88 -0.49
C LYS A 146 0.53 19.78 0.08
N ARG A 147 -0.06 18.88 0.87
CA ARG A 147 0.64 17.72 1.44
C ARG A 147 1.12 16.80 0.35
N LEU A 148 0.28 16.48 -0.65
CA LEU A 148 0.67 15.68 -1.81
C LEU A 148 1.85 16.29 -2.55
N GLN A 149 1.84 17.62 -2.80
CA GLN A 149 2.94 18.32 -3.46
C GLN A 149 4.25 18.21 -2.67
N LEU A 150 4.21 18.35 -1.35
CA LEU A 150 5.40 18.17 -0.50
C LEU A 150 5.99 16.78 -0.59
N ILE A 151 5.15 15.73 -0.65
CA ILE A 151 5.59 14.35 -0.81
C ILE A 151 6.21 14.14 -2.20
N ILE A 152 5.55 14.64 -3.25
CA ILE A 152 6.02 14.59 -4.64
C ILE A 152 7.42 15.21 -4.77
N ASP A 153 7.62 16.39 -4.21
CA ASP A 153 8.88 17.12 -4.29
C ASP A 153 9.99 16.41 -3.50
N ARG A 154 9.69 15.98 -2.27
CA ARG A 154 10.62 15.28 -1.38
C ARG A 154 11.12 13.96 -2.00
N HIS A 155 10.25 13.24 -2.68
CA HIS A 155 10.56 11.94 -3.28
C HIS A 155 10.90 12.02 -4.78
N LYS A 156 11.24 13.21 -5.28
CA LYS A 156 11.73 13.43 -6.67
C LYS A 156 10.74 12.98 -7.75
N LEU A 157 9.45 13.11 -7.48
CA LEU A 157 8.37 12.75 -8.41
C LEU A 157 7.86 13.95 -9.23
N THR A 158 8.43 15.12 -9.08
CA THR A 158 7.99 16.37 -9.74
C THR A 158 7.92 16.24 -11.25
N GLY A 159 8.85 15.52 -11.89
CA GLY A 159 8.82 15.26 -13.33
C GLY A 159 7.61 14.43 -13.75
N LYS A 160 7.33 13.34 -13.05
CA LYS A 160 6.15 12.49 -13.28
C LYS A 160 4.85 13.24 -13.01
N TRP A 161 4.85 14.09 -11.97
CA TRP A 161 3.69 14.91 -11.64
C TRP A 161 3.34 15.89 -12.76
N LYS A 162 4.33 16.63 -13.28
CA LYS A 162 4.13 17.55 -14.42
C LYS A 162 3.63 16.84 -15.70
N GLN A 163 4.12 15.62 -15.95
CA GLN A 163 3.60 14.80 -17.07
C GLN A 163 2.14 14.40 -16.84
N PHE A 164 1.80 14.00 -15.62
CA PHE A 164 0.45 13.64 -15.24
C PHE A 164 -0.51 14.85 -15.36
N GLU A 165 -0.13 16.01 -14.84
CA GLU A 165 -0.92 17.24 -14.94
C GLU A 165 -1.23 17.60 -16.39
N ARG A 166 -0.21 17.65 -17.25
CA ARG A 166 -0.39 17.96 -18.68
C ARG A 166 -1.32 16.98 -19.39
N ARG A 167 -1.24 15.71 -19.04
CA ARG A 167 -1.99 14.66 -19.72
C ARG A 167 -3.44 14.54 -19.25
N PHE A 168 -3.68 14.73 -17.97
CA PHE A 168 -4.96 14.40 -17.34
C PHE A 168 -5.70 15.57 -16.72
N LEU A 169 -5.01 16.65 -16.34
CA LEU A 169 -5.62 17.79 -15.68
C LEU A 169 -5.74 19.02 -16.61
N GLU A 170 -4.76 19.25 -17.49
CA GLU A 170 -4.79 20.39 -18.42
C GLU A 170 -5.53 20.06 -19.71
N GLY A 171 -5.66 18.78 -20.09
CA GLY A 171 -6.37 18.33 -21.30
C GLY A 171 -7.90 18.31 -21.19
N THR A 172 -8.47 18.60 -20.03
CA THR A 172 -9.93 18.53 -19.77
C THR A 172 -10.64 19.88 -19.98
N HIS A 173 -9.95 20.90 -20.45
CA HIS A 173 -10.50 22.24 -20.71
C HIS A 173 -10.50 22.59 -22.20
N GLY A 174 -10.83 21.59 -23.05
CA GLY A 174 -11.03 21.76 -24.47
C GLY A 174 -12.39 21.29 -24.93
#